data_8249a9d7204caeea4e1fc859bc97f76c
#
_entry.id   8249a9d7204caeea4e1fc859bc97f76c
#
_cell.length_a   1.000
_cell.length_b   1.000
_cell.length_c   1.000
_cell.angle_alpha   90.00
_cell.angle_beta   90.00
_cell.angle_gamma   90.00
#
_symmetry.space_group_name_H-M   'P 1'
#
loop_
_entity.id
_entity.type
_entity.pdbx_description
1 polymer ?
#
loop_
_entity_poly.entity_id
_entity_poly.type
_entity_poly.pdbx_seq_one_letter_code
_entity_poly.pdbx_strand_id
1 'polypeptide(L)'
;VKHRFLAAAVALSAAASAHAAHPRFVDFVVGNAHDRGFTQCDAAIRDAFAHAAGDDVRVITFQGEDRSSLRMVAVYGSPGDVVYTEAEFTRAGGRCRYSLNHTIVSNRSCAAEMAALPAFRFENETVGVVFTRNEGGVNRLLIPAGPAACTAIFIRDGDA
;
A
#
# COMPACT_ATOMS: atom_id res chain seq x y z
N VAL A 1 9.90 54.26 25.65
CA VAL A 1 9.31 52.99 26.04
C VAL A 1 9.24 52.11 24.79
N LYS A 2 10.13 51.10 24.68
CA LYS A 2 10.23 50.18 23.53
C LYS A 2 9.53 48.88 23.93
N HIS A 3 8.37 48.60 23.36
CA HIS A 3 7.69 47.31 23.50
C HIS A 3 8.27 46.30 22.50
N ARG A 4 8.94 45.26 23.01
CA ARG A 4 9.35 44.08 22.25
C ARG A 4 8.23 43.07 22.28
N PHE A 5 7.54 42.83 21.18
CA PHE A 5 6.65 41.70 21.03
C PHE A 5 7.48 40.46 20.68
N LEU A 6 7.53 39.48 21.61
CA LEU A 6 7.99 38.13 21.31
C LEU A 6 6.85 37.37 20.64
N ALA A 7 6.98 37.07 19.35
CA ALA A 7 6.12 36.12 18.67
C ALA A 7 6.60 34.70 18.96
N ALA A 8 5.86 33.95 19.74
CA ALA A 8 6.08 32.52 19.94
C ALA A 8 5.51 31.76 18.75
N ALA A 9 6.39 31.20 17.91
CA ALA A 9 6.01 30.30 16.84
C ALA A 9 5.72 28.92 17.44
N VAL A 10 4.45 28.52 17.50
CA VAL A 10 4.04 27.16 17.87
C VAL A 10 4.18 26.30 16.60
N ALA A 11 5.22 25.48 16.56
CA ALA A 11 5.38 24.46 15.52
C ALA A 11 4.43 23.29 15.83
N LEU A 12 3.31 23.19 15.12
CA LEU A 12 2.47 21.99 15.11
C LEU A 12 3.20 20.93 14.24
N SER A 13 3.90 20.02 14.89
CA SER A 13 4.37 18.79 14.27
C SER A 13 3.17 17.83 14.14
N ALA A 14 2.57 17.78 12.94
CA ALA A 14 1.64 16.71 12.57
C ALA A 14 2.44 15.42 12.43
N ALA A 15 2.49 14.60 13.47
CA ALA A 15 2.97 13.24 13.40
C ALA A 15 1.96 12.44 12.56
N ALA A 16 2.30 12.15 11.31
CA ALA A 16 1.58 11.16 10.53
C ALA A 16 1.77 9.82 11.23
N SER A 17 0.72 9.34 11.89
CA SER A 17 0.69 7.99 12.48
C SER A 17 0.73 6.98 11.35
N ALA A 18 1.90 6.41 11.07
CA ALA A 18 2.01 5.23 10.25
C ALA A 18 1.27 4.10 10.99
N HIS A 19 0.08 3.74 10.53
CA HIS A 19 -0.65 2.60 11.07
C HIS A 19 0.11 1.35 10.65
N ALA A 20 0.83 0.74 11.59
CA ALA A 20 1.41 -0.58 11.40
C ALA A 20 0.27 -1.61 11.32
N ALA A 21 0.43 -2.61 10.46
CA ALA A 21 -0.51 -3.71 10.35
C ALA A 21 -0.76 -4.35 11.74
N HIS A 22 -2.00 -4.80 11.95
CA HIS A 22 -2.31 -5.57 13.15
C HIS A 22 -1.54 -6.90 13.06
N PRO A 23 -0.63 -7.23 14.01
CA PRO A 23 0.22 -8.42 13.92
C PRO A 23 -0.55 -9.71 13.67
N ARG A 24 -1.75 -9.86 14.27
CA ARG A 24 -2.64 -11.01 14.07
C ARG A 24 -3.12 -11.16 12.63
N PHE A 25 -3.30 -10.07 11.89
CA PHE A 25 -3.71 -10.15 10.50
C PHE A 25 -2.58 -10.69 9.62
N VAL A 26 -1.36 -10.19 9.80
CA VAL A 26 -0.19 -10.66 9.04
C VAL A 26 0.08 -12.14 9.32
N ASP A 27 0.00 -12.56 10.58
CA ASP A 27 0.14 -13.97 10.95
C ASP A 27 -0.98 -14.86 10.37
N PHE A 28 -2.20 -14.36 10.32
CA PHE A 28 -3.33 -15.04 9.67
C PHE A 28 -3.06 -15.23 8.16
N VAL A 29 -2.56 -14.21 7.45
CA VAL A 29 -2.26 -14.32 6.02
C VAL A 29 -1.14 -15.31 5.75
N VAL A 30 -0.08 -15.31 6.56
CA VAL A 30 1.01 -16.30 6.49
C VAL A 30 0.47 -17.71 6.78
N GLY A 31 -0.33 -17.87 7.83
CA GLY A 31 -0.96 -19.15 8.15
C GLY A 31 -1.81 -19.70 7.00
N ASN A 32 -2.58 -18.83 6.35
CA ASN A 32 -3.39 -19.18 5.18
C ASN A 32 -2.54 -19.67 3.99
N ALA A 33 -1.33 -19.13 3.81
CA ALA A 33 -0.36 -19.64 2.82
C ALA A 33 0.17 -21.03 3.21
N HIS A 34 0.52 -21.22 4.49
CA HIS A 34 1.02 -22.48 5.01
C HIS A 34 0.00 -23.61 4.89
N ASP A 35 -1.27 -23.36 5.19
CA ASP A 35 -2.38 -24.32 5.04
C ASP A 35 -2.50 -24.85 3.60
N ARG A 36 -1.96 -24.12 2.62
CA ARG A 36 -1.88 -24.50 1.21
C ARG A 36 -0.53 -25.09 0.81
N GLY A 37 0.37 -25.30 1.78
CA GLY A 37 1.72 -25.79 1.54
C GLY A 37 2.66 -24.78 0.87
N PHE A 38 2.35 -23.48 0.96
CA PHE A 38 3.16 -22.41 0.42
C PHE A 38 3.95 -21.73 1.55
N THR A 39 5.13 -22.27 1.90
CA THR A 39 5.88 -21.94 3.13
C THR A 39 7.17 -21.16 2.90
N GLN A 40 7.57 -20.84 1.66
CA GLN A 40 8.89 -20.24 1.38
C GLN A 40 8.85 -18.72 1.18
N CYS A 41 7.68 -18.09 1.28
CA CYS A 41 7.50 -16.67 0.98
C CYS A 41 7.04 -15.85 2.19
N ASP A 42 7.25 -16.31 3.41
CA ASP A 42 6.74 -15.65 4.62
C ASP A 42 7.19 -14.20 4.74
N ALA A 43 8.47 -13.92 4.46
CA ALA A 43 9.00 -12.56 4.51
C ALA A 43 8.31 -11.64 3.49
N ALA A 44 8.13 -12.11 2.25
CA ALA A 44 7.43 -11.36 1.20
C ALA A 44 5.95 -11.14 1.54
N ILE A 45 5.26 -12.15 2.08
CA ILE A 45 3.87 -12.05 2.51
C ILE A 45 3.74 -11.03 3.65
N ARG A 46 4.62 -11.09 4.65
CA ARG A 46 4.64 -10.12 5.76
C ARG A 46 4.87 -8.70 5.26
N ASP A 47 5.79 -8.50 4.34
CA ASP A 47 6.08 -7.20 3.75
C ASP A 47 4.91 -6.67 2.90
N ALA A 48 4.30 -7.51 2.07
CA ALA A 48 3.16 -7.15 1.23
C ALA A 48 1.95 -6.67 2.04
N PHE A 49 1.72 -7.24 3.22
CA PHE A 49 0.59 -6.92 4.09
C PHE A 49 0.96 -6.11 5.33
N ALA A 50 2.18 -5.59 5.41
CA ALA A 50 2.68 -4.82 6.56
C ALA A 50 1.87 -3.55 6.87
N HIS A 51 1.12 -3.03 5.90
CA HIS A 51 0.32 -1.82 6.03
C HIS A 51 -1.20 -2.09 6.14
N ALA A 52 -1.60 -3.37 6.14
CA ALA A 52 -3.00 -3.73 6.25
C ALA A 52 -3.52 -3.39 7.67
N ALA A 53 -4.46 -2.48 7.74
CA ALA A 53 -5.04 -2.00 9.00
C ALA A 53 -6.58 -2.09 8.94
N GLY A 54 -7.20 -2.34 10.08
CA GLY A 54 -8.64 -2.40 10.23
C GLY A 54 -9.09 -3.70 10.89
N ASP A 55 -10.28 -3.67 11.48
CA ASP A 55 -10.90 -4.82 12.14
C ASP A 55 -11.72 -5.67 11.17
N ASP A 56 -12.09 -5.11 10.01
CA ASP A 56 -12.84 -5.80 8.97
C ASP A 56 -11.94 -6.00 7.74
N VAL A 57 -11.34 -7.18 7.68
CA VAL A 57 -10.44 -7.60 6.61
C VAL A 57 -10.94 -8.88 5.99
N ARG A 58 -11.05 -8.91 4.67
CA ARG A 58 -11.35 -10.11 3.91
C ARG A 58 -10.18 -10.48 3.02
N VAL A 59 -9.79 -11.77 3.04
CA VAL A 59 -8.73 -12.33 2.20
C VAL A 59 -9.31 -13.43 1.32
N ILE A 60 -8.96 -13.42 0.04
CA ILE A 60 -9.21 -14.49 -0.92
C ILE A 60 -7.86 -14.98 -1.42
N THR A 61 -7.65 -16.29 -1.44
CA THR A 61 -6.38 -16.88 -1.83
C THR A 61 -6.58 -17.84 -2.99
N PHE A 62 -5.79 -17.67 -4.04
CA PHE A 62 -5.74 -18.53 -5.22
C PHE A 62 -4.36 -19.18 -5.28
N GLN A 63 -4.32 -20.46 -5.53
CA GLN A 63 -3.06 -21.20 -5.69
C GLN A 63 -2.96 -21.73 -7.10
N GLY A 64 -1.76 -21.59 -7.72
CA GLY A 64 -1.45 -22.22 -8.99
C GLY A 64 -1.47 -23.75 -8.90
N GLU A 65 -1.79 -24.41 -10.00
CA GLU A 65 -1.92 -25.89 -10.06
C GLU A 65 -0.63 -26.61 -9.63
N ASP A 66 0.52 -26.07 -10.00
CA ASP A 66 1.85 -26.60 -9.66
C ASP A 66 2.31 -26.18 -8.25
N ARG A 67 1.49 -25.42 -7.51
CA ARG A 67 1.79 -24.87 -6.18
C ARG A 67 3.05 -24.01 -6.12
N SER A 68 3.58 -23.55 -7.26
CA SER A 68 4.74 -22.67 -7.31
C SER A 68 4.36 -21.20 -7.13
N SER A 69 3.09 -20.85 -7.31
CA SER A 69 2.55 -19.50 -7.16
C SER A 69 1.36 -19.45 -6.20
N LEU A 70 1.22 -18.31 -5.55
CA LEU A 70 0.12 -17.98 -4.65
C LEU A 70 -0.30 -16.53 -4.90
N ARG A 71 -1.56 -16.30 -5.24
CA ARG A 71 -2.15 -14.98 -5.35
C ARG A 71 -3.10 -14.74 -4.19
N MET A 72 -2.92 -13.63 -3.50
CA MET A 72 -3.74 -13.20 -2.38
C MET A 72 -4.37 -11.86 -2.69
N VAL A 73 -5.67 -11.77 -2.48
CA VAL A 73 -6.43 -10.52 -2.59
C VAL A 73 -6.98 -10.20 -1.21
N ALA A 74 -6.70 -9.02 -0.71
CA ALA A 74 -7.23 -8.50 0.55
C ALA A 74 -7.97 -7.18 0.32
N VAL A 75 -9.09 -7.01 1.01
CA VAL A 75 -9.81 -5.73 1.09
C VAL A 75 -9.92 -5.35 2.56
N TYR A 76 -9.58 -4.11 2.88
CA TYR A 76 -9.61 -3.57 4.24
C TYR A 76 -9.79 -2.05 4.23
N GLY A 77 -9.98 -1.46 5.40
CA GLY A 77 -10.18 -0.02 5.58
C GLY A 77 -11.52 0.32 6.20
N SER A 78 -12.05 1.48 5.85
CA SER A 78 -13.34 1.99 6.31
C SER A 78 -14.18 2.55 5.15
N PRO A 79 -15.49 2.75 5.32
CA PRO A 79 -16.32 3.37 4.29
C PRO A 79 -15.74 4.72 3.83
N GLY A 80 -15.45 4.83 2.52
CA GLY A 80 -14.85 6.03 1.92
C GLY A 80 -13.32 6.08 1.94
N ASP A 81 -12.67 5.10 2.57
CA ASP A 81 -11.21 4.92 2.58
C ASP A 81 -10.91 3.42 2.50
N VAL A 82 -11.10 2.85 1.33
CA VAL A 82 -10.99 1.41 1.07
C VAL A 82 -9.65 1.12 0.41
N VAL A 83 -8.97 0.12 0.92
CA VAL A 83 -7.75 -0.42 0.33
C VAL A 83 -8.05 -1.81 -0.25
N TYR A 84 -7.73 -1.97 -1.52
CA TYR A 84 -7.65 -3.26 -2.20
C TYR A 84 -6.17 -3.59 -2.40
N THR A 85 -5.77 -4.76 -1.95
CA THR A 85 -4.41 -5.28 -2.13
C THR A 85 -4.47 -6.57 -2.92
N GLU A 86 -3.72 -6.65 -3.99
CA GLU A 86 -3.45 -7.88 -4.71
C GLU A 86 -1.95 -8.15 -4.69
N ALA A 87 -1.56 -9.32 -4.19
CA ALA A 87 -0.19 -9.77 -4.12
C ALA A 87 -0.07 -11.14 -4.78
N GLU A 88 0.86 -11.29 -5.69
CA GLU A 88 1.23 -12.57 -6.29
C GLU A 88 2.65 -12.93 -5.86
N PHE A 89 2.82 -14.13 -5.33
CA PHE A 89 4.08 -14.69 -4.87
C PHE A 89 4.44 -15.88 -5.73
N THR A 90 5.70 -15.95 -6.19
CA THR A 90 6.20 -17.06 -7.01
C THR A 90 7.50 -17.59 -6.42
N ARG A 91 7.56 -18.91 -6.23
CA ARG A 91 8.79 -19.61 -5.82
C ARG A 91 9.61 -19.97 -7.05
N ALA A 92 10.84 -19.49 -7.12
CA ALA A 92 11.76 -19.80 -8.19
C ALA A 92 13.18 -19.93 -7.65
N GLY A 93 13.78 -21.11 -7.80
CA GLY A 93 15.18 -21.36 -7.43
C GLY A 93 15.50 -21.11 -5.95
N GLY A 94 14.56 -21.43 -5.04
CA GLY A 94 14.73 -21.24 -3.59
C GLY A 94 14.53 -19.78 -3.11
N ARG A 95 14.14 -18.88 -3.99
CA ARG A 95 13.80 -17.49 -3.68
C ARG A 95 12.31 -17.25 -3.89
N CYS A 96 11.77 -16.24 -3.21
CA CYS A 96 10.43 -15.74 -3.42
C CYS A 96 10.49 -14.45 -4.23
N ARG A 97 9.76 -14.41 -5.35
CA ARG A 97 9.45 -13.18 -6.08
C ARG A 97 8.02 -12.79 -5.78
N TYR A 98 7.75 -11.49 -5.73
CA TYR A 98 6.40 -11.00 -5.58
C TYR A 98 6.11 -9.78 -6.45
N SER A 99 4.85 -9.68 -6.86
CA SER A 99 4.27 -8.49 -7.47
C SER A 99 3.13 -8.03 -6.58
N LEU A 100 3.05 -6.73 -6.31
CA LEU A 100 2.13 -6.14 -5.37
C LEU A 100 1.43 -4.94 -6.00
N ASN A 101 0.10 -4.96 -5.94
CA ASN A 101 -0.77 -3.84 -6.28
C ASN A 101 -1.59 -3.42 -5.06
N HIS A 102 -1.40 -2.20 -4.58
CA HIS A 102 -2.31 -1.56 -3.63
C HIS A 102 -3.14 -0.51 -4.34
N THR A 103 -4.44 -0.65 -4.29
CA THR A 103 -5.40 0.35 -4.79
C THR A 103 -6.09 0.99 -3.60
N ILE A 104 -5.96 2.30 -3.48
CA ILE A 104 -6.58 3.12 -2.45
C ILE A 104 -7.61 4.02 -3.12
N VAL A 105 -8.86 3.93 -2.66
CA VAL A 105 -9.93 4.86 -3.07
C VAL A 105 -10.12 5.85 -1.93
N SER A 106 -9.87 7.13 -2.20
CA SER A 106 -9.99 8.18 -1.19
C SER A 106 -10.96 9.28 -1.61
N ASN A 107 -11.57 9.94 -0.61
CA ASN A 107 -12.44 11.11 -0.77
C ASN A 107 -11.63 12.41 -0.85
N ARG A 108 -10.43 12.36 -1.42
CA ARG A 108 -9.53 13.50 -1.63
C ARG A 108 -9.20 13.64 -3.11
N SER A 109 -9.01 14.85 -3.59
CA SER A 109 -8.58 15.06 -4.97
C SER A 109 -7.21 14.45 -5.23
N CYS A 110 -6.90 14.05 -6.47
CA CYS A 110 -5.58 13.53 -6.84
C CYS A 110 -4.45 14.54 -6.58
N ALA A 111 -4.72 15.84 -6.66
CA ALA A 111 -3.75 16.87 -6.28
C ALA A 111 -3.42 16.82 -4.78
N ALA A 112 -4.43 16.60 -3.92
CA ALA A 112 -4.23 16.43 -2.49
C ALA A 112 -3.50 15.12 -2.16
N GLU A 113 -3.80 14.03 -2.89
CA GLU A 113 -3.07 12.76 -2.78
C GLU A 113 -1.61 12.89 -3.23
N MET A 114 -1.34 13.64 -4.28
CA MET A 114 0.02 13.93 -4.73
C MET A 114 0.82 14.70 -3.66
N ALA A 115 0.23 15.72 -3.08
CA ALA A 115 0.85 16.54 -2.04
C ALA A 115 1.09 15.77 -0.72
N ALA A 116 0.27 14.76 -0.41
CA ALA A 116 0.39 13.97 0.81
C ALA A 116 1.60 13.05 0.85
N LEU A 117 2.14 12.66 -0.32
CA LEU A 117 3.29 11.76 -0.43
C LEU A 117 4.40 12.39 -1.28
N PRO A 118 5.14 13.36 -0.75
CA PRO A 118 6.16 14.12 -1.50
C PRO A 118 7.37 13.28 -1.94
N ALA A 119 7.54 12.07 -1.39
CA ALA A 119 8.56 11.12 -1.84
C ALA A 119 8.29 10.58 -3.25
N PHE A 120 7.05 10.69 -3.76
CA PHE A 120 6.70 10.30 -5.11
C PHE A 120 6.84 11.49 -6.06
N ARG A 121 7.77 11.41 -6.98
CA ARG A 121 8.05 12.45 -7.98
C ARG A 121 7.20 12.20 -9.23
N PHE A 122 6.72 13.27 -9.84
CA PHE A 122 6.02 13.23 -11.12
C PHE A 122 6.95 12.68 -12.22
N GLU A 123 6.45 11.75 -13.02
CA GLU A 123 7.14 11.23 -14.20
C GLU A 123 6.45 11.68 -15.49
N ASN A 124 5.15 11.36 -15.64
CA ASN A 124 4.36 11.78 -16.80
C ASN A 124 2.86 11.77 -16.47
N GLU A 125 2.06 12.18 -17.46
CA GLU A 125 0.61 12.11 -17.44
C GLU A 125 0.12 11.57 -18.78
N THR A 126 -0.85 10.66 -18.73
CA THR A 126 -1.51 10.10 -19.90
C THR A 126 -3.00 9.97 -19.67
N VAL A 127 -3.81 10.57 -20.53
CA VAL A 127 -5.30 10.52 -20.46
C VAL A 127 -5.85 10.94 -19.07
N GLY A 128 -5.20 11.94 -18.43
CA GLY A 128 -5.59 12.41 -17.09
C GLY A 128 -5.11 11.53 -15.92
N VAL A 129 -4.41 10.44 -16.19
CA VAL A 129 -3.75 9.62 -15.16
C VAL A 129 -2.34 10.14 -14.94
N VAL A 130 -2.03 10.51 -13.70
CA VAL A 130 -0.70 10.98 -13.30
C VAL A 130 0.15 9.81 -12.83
N PHE A 131 1.32 9.65 -13.43
CA PHE A 131 2.33 8.66 -13.06
C PHE A 131 3.40 9.30 -12.20
N THR A 132 3.67 8.68 -11.06
CA THR A 132 4.71 9.11 -10.13
C THR A 132 5.53 7.91 -9.66
N ARG A 133 6.76 8.15 -9.22
CA ARG A 133 7.66 7.09 -8.73
C ARG A 133 8.46 7.60 -7.54
N ASN A 134 8.75 6.73 -6.57
CA ASN A 134 9.66 7.03 -5.48
C ASN A 134 11.08 6.45 -5.72
N GLU A 135 12.03 6.84 -4.89
CA GLU A 135 13.43 6.35 -4.97
C GLU A 135 13.55 4.85 -4.68
N GLY A 136 12.58 4.27 -3.95
CA GLY A 136 12.49 2.82 -3.69
C GLY A 136 11.92 2.00 -4.84
N GLY A 137 11.67 2.61 -6.02
CA GLY A 137 11.20 1.92 -7.22
C GLY A 137 9.69 1.63 -7.24
N VAL A 138 8.93 2.09 -6.25
CA VAL A 138 7.47 1.97 -6.26
C VAL A 138 6.87 2.95 -7.26
N ASN A 139 6.09 2.46 -8.20
CA ASN A 139 5.28 3.27 -9.11
C ASN A 139 3.94 3.60 -8.45
N ARG A 140 3.44 4.82 -8.64
CA ARG A 140 2.11 5.23 -8.20
C ARG A 140 1.37 5.93 -9.33
N LEU A 141 0.16 5.44 -9.60
CA LEU A 141 -0.76 6.04 -10.55
C LEU A 141 -1.87 6.75 -9.77
N LEU A 142 -2.21 7.96 -10.18
CA LEU A 142 -3.32 8.73 -9.62
C LEU A 142 -4.39 8.89 -10.69
N ILE A 143 -5.56 8.31 -10.46
CA ILE A 143 -6.69 8.28 -11.39
C ILE A 143 -7.81 9.13 -10.79
N PRO A 144 -8.18 10.27 -11.40
CA PRO A 144 -9.31 11.07 -10.94
C PRO A 144 -10.61 10.27 -10.98
N ALA A 145 -11.31 10.18 -9.86
CA ALA A 145 -12.61 9.52 -9.72
C ALA A 145 -13.74 10.54 -9.48
N GLY A 146 -13.52 11.78 -9.90
CA GLY A 146 -14.41 12.91 -9.71
C GLY A 146 -13.66 14.14 -9.17
N PRO A 147 -14.36 15.26 -8.90
CA PRO A 147 -13.70 16.51 -8.50
C PRO A 147 -13.04 16.45 -7.11
N ALA A 148 -13.49 15.55 -6.24
CA ALA A 148 -13.01 15.42 -4.87
C ALA A 148 -12.68 13.96 -4.49
N ALA A 149 -12.43 13.09 -5.48
CA ALA A 149 -12.08 11.70 -5.25
C ALA A 149 -10.91 11.28 -6.14
N CYS A 150 -10.06 10.40 -5.63
CA CYS A 150 -8.90 9.88 -6.32
C CYS A 150 -8.73 8.39 -6.03
N THR A 151 -8.41 7.63 -7.07
CA THR A 151 -7.90 6.27 -6.94
C THR A 151 -6.40 6.30 -7.12
N ALA A 152 -5.67 5.91 -6.08
CA ALA A 152 -4.23 5.75 -6.12
C ALA A 152 -3.87 4.27 -6.22
N ILE A 153 -3.08 3.90 -7.22
CA ILE A 153 -2.58 2.53 -7.41
C ILE A 153 -1.07 2.54 -7.20
N PHE A 154 -0.60 1.76 -6.24
CA PHE A 154 0.82 1.56 -5.96
C PHE A 154 1.24 0.19 -6.49
N ILE A 155 2.28 0.17 -7.32
CA ILE A 155 2.77 -1.05 -7.98
C ILE A 155 4.22 -1.26 -7.56
N ARG A 156 4.52 -2.44 -7.04
CA ARG A 156 5.86 -2.82 -6.62
C ARG A 156 6.13 -4.29 -6.94
N ASP A 157 7.28 -4.57 -7.51
CA ASP A 157 7.85 -5.91 -7.61
C ASP A 157 9.05 -6.02 -6.68
N GLY A 158 9.36 -7.24 -6.22
CA GLY A 158 10.48 -7.49 -5.33
C GLY A 158 10.87 -8.96 -5.24
N ASP A 159 12.04 -9.17 -4.66
CA ASP A 159 12.60 -10.49 -4.32
C ASP A 159 12.78 -10.56 -2.79
N ALA A 160 12.50 -11.71 -2.18
CA ALA A 160 12.70 -11.98 -0.75
C ALA A 160 13.35 -13.35 -0.52
#